data_47d696fe31d64f0a5352b73ba6d58ba7
#
_entry.id   47d696fe31d64f0a5352b73ba6d58ba7
#
_cell.length_a   1.000
_cell.length_b   1.000
_cell.length_c   1.000
_cell.angle_alpha   90.00
_cell.angle_beta   90.00
_cell.angle_gamma   90.00
#
_symmetry.space_group_name_H-M   'P 1'
#
loop_
_entity.id
_entity.type
_entity.pdbx_description
1 polymer ?
#
loop_
_entity_poly.entity_id
_entity_poly.type
_entity_poly.pdbx_seq_one_letter_code
_entity_poly.pdbx_strand_id
1 'polypeptide(L)'
;PGTAAIPAVHADRLRAAEATGARAVALARSDLTPDKVITAGAIENATRVLLALGGSTNGVIHLAAIAGRVGLKLDLARLNALSDTTPVLAAVKPVGDEHYMEDFFAAGGIGAVLRELQPLLHLDCMTVTGETLGQRLAAEAGAYVDRRVIRPAAEPFEPQGGIVALFGSLAPDGAILKRSAATPELFERTGRAVVFSSLEDLAARIDDPALDVTADDFIVLQNAGPRSAAAMPEAGFLPIPKKLLAAGVKDMVRISDARMSGTAYGTIVLHVAPEAAVGGPLALVRPGDRIRLSVKERRIELLVDEGELAQRRGALTGIGTMVSDPVGLTPRRGYDRLFRTTVMQAPDGCDFDFLRS
;
A
#
# COMPACT_ATOMS: atom_id res chain seq x y z
N PRO A 1 12.73 -10.51 15.29
CA PRO A 1 12.21 -9.13 15.32
C PRO A 1 13.34 -8.13 15.65
N GLY A 2 13.25 -6.90 15.15
CA GLY A 2 14.21 -5.83 15.49
C GLY A 2 15.34 -5.62 14.48
N THR A 3 15.55 -6.51 13.52
CA THR A 3 16.66 -6.39 12.55
C THR A 3 16.30 -5.61 11.27
N ALA A 4 15.02 -5.38 11.00
CA ALA A 4 14.55 -4.78 9.74
C ALA A 4 15.05 -3.34 9.54
N ALA A 5 15.13 -2.54 10.61
CA ALA A 5 15.52 -1.14 10.57
C ALA A 5 17.03 -0.91 10.57
N ILE A 6 17.87 -1.94 10.69
CA ILE A 6 19.34 -1.79 10.69
C ILE A 6 19.77 -1.20 9.35
N PRO A 7 20.48 -0.03 9.33
CA PRO A 7 20.97 0.56 8.09
C PRO A 7 21.87 -0.39 7.30
N ALA A 8 21.80 -0.35 5.98
CA ALA A 8 22.52 -1.30 5.11
C ALA A 8 24.04 -1.30 5.33
N VAL A 9 24.60 -0.12 5.63
CA VAL A 9 26.06 0.09 5.84
C VAL A 9 26.50 -0.18 7.29
N HIS A 10 25.58 -0.44 8.22
CA HIS A 10 25.91 -0.67 9.62
C HIS A 10 26.46 -2.09 9.84
N ALA A 11 27.50 -2.24 10.68
CA ALA A 11 28.11 -3.54 10.95
C ALA A 11 27.13 -4.57 11.54
N ASP A 12 26.11 -4.13 12.27
CA ASP A 12 25.05 -5.01 12.78
C ASP A 12 24.26 -5.70 11.67
N ARG A 13 24.23 -5.15 10.45
CA ARG A 13 23.57 -5.82 9.32
C ARG A 13 24.27 -7.15 8.98
N LEU A 14 25.60 -7.18 8.98
CA LEU A 14 26.37 -8.40 8.74
C LEU A 14 26.20 -9.40 9.89
N ARG A 15 26.26 -8.91 11.14
CA ARG A 15 26.00 -9.76 12.33
C ARG A 15 24.60 -10.37 12.32
N ALA A 16 23.60 -9.58 11.95
CA ALA A 16 22.23 -10.04 11.81
C ALA A 16 22.07 -11.07 10.69
N ALA A 17 22.78 -10.91 9.58
CA ALA A 17 22.77 -11.86 8.47
C ALA A 17 23.38 -13.21 8.90
N GLU A 18 24.52 -13.22 9.57
CA GLU A 18 25.17 -14.41 10.14
C GLU A 18 24.23 -15.12 11.14
N ALA A 19 23.71 -14.38 12.12
CA ALA A 19 22.78 -14.91 13.11
C ALA A 19 21.50 -15.49 12.46
N THR A 20 21.00 -14.85 11.39
CA THR A 20 19.84 -15.33 10.63
C THR A 20 20.14 -16.66 9.94
N GLY A 21 21.32 -16.80 9.33
CA GLY A 21 21.76 -18.07 8.71
C GLY A 21 21.87 -19.21 9.73
N ALA A 22 22.53 -18.96 10.85
CA ALA A 22 22.63 -19.94 11.94
C ALA A 22 21.23 -20.32 12.47
N ARG A 23 20.33 -19.36 12.66
CA ARG A 23 18.95 -19.60 13.11
C ARG A 23 18.15 -20.40 12.09
N ALA A 24 18.27 -20.11 10.80
CA ALA A 24 17.59 -20.85 9.74
C ALA A 24 17.94 -22.35 9.77
N VAL A 25 19.24 -22.68 9.95
CA VAL A 25 19.69 -24.07 10.10
C VAL A 25 19.11 -24.73 11.36
N ALA A 26 19.05 -24.00 12.48
CA ALA A 26 18.45 -24.52 13.71
C ALA A 26 16.93 -24.76 13.55
N LEU A 27 16.22 -23.85 12.88
CA LEU A 27 14.78 -23.97 12.61
C LEU A 27 14.47 -25.18 11.71
N ALA A 28 15.29 -25.45 10.71
CA ALA A 28 15.12 -26.62 9.83
C ALA A 28 15.20 -27.99 10.59
N ARG A 29 15.71 -27.97 11.82
CA ARG A 29 15.80 -29.15 12.70
C ARG A 29 14.83 -29.08 13.89
N SER A 30 13.91 -28.16 13.89
CA SER A 30 12.93 -27.89 14.96
C SER A 30 11.50 -28.09 14.47
N ASP A 31 10.57 -28.18 15.42
CA ASP A 31 9.13 -28.23 15.14
C ASP A 31 8.51 -26.84 14.92
N LEU A 32 9.32 -25.77 14.93
CA LEU A 32 8.83 -24.41 14.72
C LEU A 32 8.74 -24.10 13.22
N THR A 33 7.58 -24.37 12.66
CA THR A 33 7.26 -24.18 11.24
C THR A 33 6.66 -22.79 10.96
N PRO A 34 6.67 -22.29 9.71
CA PRO A 34 6.14 -20.97 9.37
C PRO A 34 4.68 -20.73 9.81
N ASP A 35 3.81 -21.73 9.72
CA ASP A 35 2.39 -21.66 10.13
C ASP A 35 2.22 -21.42 11.64
N LYS A 36 3.20 -21.82 12.47
CA LYS A 36 3.20 -21.53 13.92
C LYS A 36 3.63 -20.11 14.24
N VAL A 37 4.32 -19.44 13.33
CA VAL A 37 4.79 -18.04 13.46
C VAL A 37 3.86 -17.08 12.75
N ILE A 38 3.41 -17.44 11.54
CA ILE A 38 2.53 -16.60 10.71
C ILE A 38 1.08 -16.95 11.05
N THR A 39 0.59 -16.40 12.14
CA THR A 39 -0.79 -16.57 12.63
C THR A 39 -1.64 -15.33 12.35
N ALA A 40 -2.95 -15.40 12.49
CA ALA A 40 -3.83 -14.25 12.37
C ALA A 40 -3.41 -13.12 13.32
N GLY A 41 -3.08 -13.42 14.58
CA GLY A 41 -2.57 -12.44 15.53
C GLY A 41 -1.23 -11.82 15.10
N ALA A 42 -0.32 -12.62 14.52
CA ALA A 42 0.96 -12.11 14.02
C ALA A 42 0.75 -11.16 12.82
N ILE A 43 -0.20 -11.44 11.92
CA ILE A 43 -0.57 -10.56 10.81
C ILE A 43 -1.20 -9.26 11.33
N GLU A 44 -2.07 -9.32 12.35
CA GLU A 44 -2.61 -8.11 12.99
C GLU A 44 -1.51 -7.28 13.67
N ASN A 45 -0.58 -7.91 14.38
CA ASN A 45 0.57 -7.24 14.97
C ASN A 45 1.43 -6.51 13.91
N ALA A 46 1.73 -7.20 12.80
CA ALA A 46 2.47 -6.61 11.69
C ALA A 46 1.70 -5.44 11.04
N THR A 47 0.39 -5.56 10.89
CA THR A 47 -0.48 -4.49 10.40
C THR A 47 -0.46 -3.28 11.33
N ARG A 48 -0.54 -3.46 12.66
CA ARG A 48 -0.43 -2.35 13.62
C ARG A 48 0.93 -1.65 13.54
N VAL A 49 2.02 -2.39 13.40
CA VAL A 49 3.35 -1.78 13.20
C VAL A 49 3.39 -0.98 11.89
N LEU A 50 2.86 -1.51 10.79
CA LEU A 50 2.77 -0.80 9.52
C LEU A 50 1.99 0.52 9.67
N LEU A 51 0.87 0.49 10.38
CA LEU A 51 0.00 1.65 10.64
C LEU A 51 0.68 2.69 11.55
N ALA A 52 1.37 2.24 12.60
CA ALA A 52 2.04 3.10 13.57
C ALA A 52 3.29 3.80 13.01
N LEU A 53 3.88 3.25 11.96
CA LEU A 53 5.01 3.86 11.25
C LEU A 53 4.57 4.76 10.09
N GLY A 54 3.28 4.85 9.79
CA GLY A 54 2.84 5.43 8.51
C GLY A 54 3.59 4.77 7.35
N GLY A 55 3.69 3.44 7.37
CA GLY A 55 4.55 2.66 6.49
C GLY A 55 4.14 2.72 5.01
N SER A 56 4.79 1.91 4.18
CA SER A 56 4.51 1.86 2.74
C SER A 56 3.17 1.17 2.46
N THR A 57 2.39 1.69 1.50
CA THR A 57 1.21 0.99 0.95
C THR A 57 1.56 -0.39 0.40
N ASN A 58 2.78 -0.57 -0.13
CA ASN A 58 3.29 -1.88 -0.56
C ASN A 58 3.28 -2.92 0.57
N GLY A 59 3.44 -2.49 1.82
CA GLY A 59 3.35 -3.37 2.99
C GLY A 59 2.01 -4.10 3.10
N VAL A 60 0.91 -3.47 2.68
CA VAL A 60 -0.42 -4.08 2.66
C VAL A 60 -0.45 -5.26 1.66
N ILE A 61 0.07 -5.07 0.44
CA ILE A 61 0.18 -6.13 -0.57
C ILE A 61 1.03 -7.30 -0.05
N HIS A 62 2.19 -7.01 0.51
CA HIS A 62 3.09 -8.04 1.01
C HIS A 62 2.51 -8.80 2.19
N LEU A 63 1.82 -8.13 3.13
CA LEU A 63 1.14 -8.81 4.24
C LEU A 63 -0.01 -9.69 3.74
N ALA A 64 -0.77 -9.23 2.74
CA ALA A 64 -1.83 -10.02 2.12
C ALA A 64 -1.27 -11.28 1.44
N ALA A 65 -0.16 -11.16 0.70
CA ALA A 65 0.52 -12.29 0.08
C ALA A 65 1.03 -13.31 1.12
N ILE A 66 1.73 -12.84 2.16
CA ILE A 66 2.24 -13.70 3.25
C ILE A 66 1.09 -14.42 3.95
N ALA A 67 0.02 -13.71 4.29
CA ALA A 67 -1.17 -14.29 4.91
C ALA A 67 -1.81 -15.36 4.00
N GLY A 68 -1.95 -15.07 2.71
CA GLY A 68 -2.53 -16.00 1.73
C GLY A 68 -1.79 -17.33 1.63
N ARG A 69 -0.45 -17.31 1.76
CA ARG A 69 0.39 -18.51 1.71
C ARG A 69 0.19 -19.47 2.89
N VAL A 70 -0.43 -19.02 3.96
CA VAL A 70 -0.79 -19.87 5.13
C VAL A 70 -2.31 -19.95 5.31
N GLY A 71 -3.08 -19.71 4.26
CA GLY A 71 -4.54 -19.82 4.27
C GLY A 71 -5.29 -18.70 5.02
N LEU A 72 -4.59 -17.60 5.35
CA LEU A 72 -5.18 -16.42 6.00
C LEU A 72 -5.53 -15.35 4.97
N LYS A 73 -6.46 -14.46 5.32
CA LYS A 73 -6.82 -13.28 4.51
C LYS A 73 -6.56 -12.01 5.31
N LEU A 74 -5.88 -11.04 4.68
CA LEU A 74 -5.83 -9.68 5.16
C LEU A 74 -7.11 -8.95 4.72
N ASP A 75 -8.04 -8.75 5.64
CA ASP A 75 -9.27 -8.02 5.37
C ASP A 75 -9.04 -6.50 5.45
N LEU A 76 -9.33 -5.78 4.38
CA LEU A 76 -9.16 -4.32 4.31
C LEU A 76 -10.15 -3.58 5.23
N ALA A 77 -11.33 -4.13 5.52
CA ALA A 77 -12.23 -3.55 6.52
C ALA A 77 -11.64 -3.71 7.93
N ARG A 78 -11.02 -4.87 8.22
CA ARG A 78 -10.28 -5.08 9.47
C ARG A 78 -9.07 -4.15 9.57
N LEU A 79 -8.35 -3.90 8.46
CA LEU A 79 -7.27 -2.90 8.41
C LEU A 79 -7.77 -1.53 8.86
N ASN A 80 -8.94 -1.09 8.40
CA ASN A 80 -9.55 0.17 8.84
C ASN A 80 -9.82 0.19 10.35
N ALA A 81 -10.40 -0.88 10.90
CA ALA A 81 -10.66 -0.98 12.34
C ALA A 81 -9.36 -0.93 13.17
N LEU A 82 -8.29 -1.59 12.68
CA LEU A 82 -6.96 -1.50 13.30
C LEU A 82 -6.38 -0.09 13.18
N SER A 83 -6.55 0.57 12.02
CA SER A 83 -6.10 1.94 11.78
C SER A 83 -6.75 2.95 12.72
N ASP A 84 -8.04 2.78 13.04
CA ASP A 84 -8.77 3.69 13.93
C ASP A 84 -8.26 3.64 15.39
N THR A 85 -7.60 2.54 15.77
CA THR A 85 -7.12 2.29 17.14
C THR A 85 -5.60 2.23 17.27
N THR A 86 -4.84 2.46 16.20
CA THR A 86 -3.38 2.40 16.21
C THR A 86 -2.80 3.78 15.92
N PRO A 87 -2.14 4.44 16.88
CA PRO A 87 -1.57 5.77 16.66
C PRO A 87 -0.32 5.73 15.77
N VAL A 88 0.00 6.83 15.09
CA VAL A 88 1.29 7.01 14.41
C VAL A 88 2.34 7.44 15.43
N LEU A 89 3.33 6.59 15.66
CA LEU A 89 4.36 6.77 16.67
C LEU A 89 5.70 7.28 16.13
N ALA A 90 5.95 7.11 14.83
CA ALA A 90 7.18 7.57 14.20
C ALA A 90 6.88 8.29 12.87
N ALA A 91 7.49 9.47 12.72
CA ALA A 91 7.34 10.30 11.53
C ALA A 91 8.65 10.33 10.73
N VAL A 92 9.00 9.18 10.14
CA VAL A 92 10.15 9.04 9.25
C VAL A 92 9.76 9.43 7.84
N LYS A 93 10.64 10.13 7.11
CA LYS A 93 10.37 10.58 5.73
C LYS A 93 9.79 9.46 4.86
N PRO A 94 8.74 9.71 4.09
CA PRO A 94 8.07 10.99 3.79
C PRO A 94 6.88 11.33 4.71
N VAL A 95 6.68 10.64 5.83
CA VAL A 95 5.59 10.92 6.80
C VAL A 95 5.91 12.17 7.61
N GLY A 96 7.17 12.38 7.94
CA GLY A 96 7.72 13.59 8.57
C GLY A 96 8.88 14.15 7.76
N ASP A 97 9.32 15.36 8.13
CA ASP A 97 10.33 16.09 7.36
C ASP A 97 11.75 16.01 7.97
N GLU A 98 11.87 15.56 9.22
CA GLU A 98 13.12 15.70 9.98
C GLU A 98 13.96 14.42 10.02
N HIS A 99 13.34 13.24 10.11
CA HIS A 99 14.03 11.99 10.43
C HIS A 99 14.07 11.00 9.26
N TYR A 100 15.18 10.24 9.19
CA TYR A 100 15.38 9.13 8.26
C TYR A 100 15.34 7.76 8.96
N MET A 101 15.42 6.67 8.22
CA MET A 101 15.42 5.30 8.77
C MET A 101 16.60 5.03 9.71
N GLU A 102 17.74 5.68 9.52
CA GLU A 102 18.90 5.57 10.43
C GLU A 102 18.62 6.22 11.79
N ASP A 103 17.91 7.37 11.80
CA ASP A 103 17.48 8.02 13.05
C ASP A 103 16.48 7.13 13.80
N PHE A 104 15.55 6.52 13.06
CA PHE A 104 14.60 5.56 13.62
C PHE A 104 15.30 4.34 14.24
N PHE A 105 16.32 3.79 13.57
CA PHE A 105 17.13 2.70 14.13
C PHE A 105 17.84 3.13 15.40
N ALA A 106 18.51 4.28 15.38
CA ALA A 106 19.24 4.83 16.53
C ALA A 106 18.31 5.17 17.71
N ALA A 107 17.06 5.56 17.43
CA ALA A 107 16.04 5.88 18.44
C ALA A 107 15.45 4.67 19.15
N GLY A 108 15.84 3.46 18.83
CA GLY A 108 15.33 2.21 19.40
C GLY A 108 14.53 1.35 18.43
N GLY A 109 14.27 1.84 17.22
CA GLY A 109 13.74 1.08 16.08
C GLY A 109 12.42 0.36 16.35
N ILE A 110 12.24 -0.78 15.70
CA ILE A 110 11.01 -1.60 15.82
C ILE A 110 10.75 -2.06 17.25
N GLY A 111 11.81 -2.36 18.03
CA GLY A 111 11.66 -2.78 19.43
C GLY A 111 10.96 -1.70 20.28
N ALA A 112 11.33 -0.43 20.11
CA ALA A 112 10.70 0.68 20.80
C ALA A 112 9.22 0.84 20.39
N VAL A 113 8.90 0.75 19.10
CA VAL A 113 7.51 0.81 18.60
C VAL A 113 6.67 -0.33 19.16
N LEU A 114 7.19 -1.56 19.16
CA LEU A 114 6.48 -2.72 19.72
C LEU A 114 6.19 -2.57 21.21
N ARG A 115 7.12 -2.01 22.01
CA ARG A 115 6.89 -1.73 23.43
C ARG A 115 5.78 -0.68 23.64
N GLU A 116 5.75 0.37 22.84
CA GLU A 116 4.68 1.38 22.89
C GLU A 116 3.31 0.82 22.48
N LEU A 117 3.29 -0.08 21.50
CA LEU A 117 2.07 -0.72 21.04
C LEU A 117 1.64 -1.93 21.89
N GLN A 118 2.43 -2.33 22.88
CA GLN A 118 2.22 -3.57 23.66
C GLN A 118 0.77 -3.80 24.11
N PRO A 119 0.01 -2.80 24.60
CA PRO A 119 -1.39 -2.99 25.00
C PRO A 119 -2.35 -3.35 23.87
N LEU A 120 -1.92 -3.15 22.62
CA LEU A 120 -2.72 -3.38 21.40
C LEU A 120 -2.29 -4.65 20.68
N LEU A 121 -1.23 -5.34 21.13
CA LEU A 121 -0.63 -6.48 20.41
C LEU A 121 -1.07 -7.83 20.99
N HIS A 122 -1.10 -8.85 20.15
CA HIS A 122 -1.22 -10.24 20.54
C HIS A 122 0.16 -10.74 21.02
N LEU A 123 0.36 -10.73 22.34
CA LEU A 123 1.66 -10.98 22.98
C LEU A 123 2.02 -12.48 23.04
N ASP A 124 1.06 -13.35 22.87
CA ASP A 124 1.21 -14.82 22.81
C ASP A 124 1.72 -15.32 21.47
N CYS A 125 1.76 -14.48 20.44
CA CYS A 125 2.29 -14.84 19.12
C CYS A 125 3.74 -15.29 19.22
N MET A 126 4.01 -16.51 18.68
CA MET A 126 5.34 -17.09 18.59
C MET A 126 6.22 -16.34 17.59
N THR A 127 7.47 -16.13 17.91
CA THR A 127 8.45 -15.53 17.02
C THR A 127 9.46 -16.57 16.51
N VAL A 128 10.21 -16.24 15.46
CA VAL A 128 11.25 -17.11 14.89
C VAL A 128 12.37 -17.44 15.88
N THR A 129 12.46 -16.75 17.02
CA THR A 129 13.45 -17.06 18.08
C THR A 129 13.01 -18.20 18.98
N GLY A 130 11.76 -18.65 18.89
CA GLY A 130 11.19 -19.68 19.77
C GLY A 130 10.63 -19.11 21.07
N GLU A 131 10.53 -17.80 21.19
CA GLU A 131 9.92 -17.06 22.30
C GLU A 131 8.65 -16.39 21.80
N THR A 132 7.69 -16.13 22.67
CA THR A 132 6.55 -15.29 22.35
C THR A 132 6.97 -13.84 22.22
N LEU A 133 6.15 -13.03 21.52
CA LEU A 133 6.37 -11.58 21.41
C LEU A 133 6.44 -10.94 22.82
N GLY A 134 5.55 -11.34 23.74
CA GLY A 134 5.54 -10.84 25.11
C GLY A 134 6.82 -11.13 25.88
N GLN A 135 7.36 -12.34 25.77
CA GLN A 135 8.65 -12.71 26.39
C GLN A 135 9.80 -11.85 25.88
N ARG A 136 9.84 -11.61 24.56
CA ARG A 136 10.87 -10.74 23.97
C ARG A 136 10.75 -9.30 24.44
N LEU A 137 9.54 -8.74 24.46
CA LEU A 137 9.34 -7.36 24.93
C LEU A 137 9.68 -7.18 26.41
N ALA A 138 9.39 -8.19 27.24
CA ALA A 138 9.78 -8.20 28.66
C ALA A 138 11.31 -8.20 28.84
N ALA A 139 12.04 -8.94 28.01
CA ALA A 139 13.51 -8.95 28.04
C ALA A 139 14.14 -7.62 27.59
N GLU A 140 13.42 -6.81 26.81
CA GLU A 140 13.84 -5.50 26.34
C GLU A 140 13.22 -4.34 27.18
N ALA A 141 12.62 -4.63 28.32
CA ALA A 141 12.03 -3.61 29.20
C ALA A 141 13.09 -2.58 29.64
N GLY A 142 12.76 -1.29 29.53
CA GLY A 142 13.68 -0.21 29.87
C GLY A 142 14.77 0.09 28.82
N ALA A 143 14.77 -0.58 27.68
CA ALA A 143 15.69 -0.25 26.59
C ALA A 143 15.48 1.20 26.11
N TYR A 144 16.56 1.81 25.65
CA TYR A 144 16.59 3.20 25.20
C TYR A 144 15.56 3.51 24.10
N VAL A 145 14.97 4.71 24.21
CA VAL A 145 14.08 5.28 23.18
C VAL A 145 14.32 6.79 23.07
N ASP A 146 14.61 7.28 21.86
CA ASP A 146 14.59 8.72 21.61
C ASP A 146 13.14 9.17 21.29
N ARG A 147 12.54 9.91 22.23
CA ARG A 147 11.16 10.37 22.16
C ARG A 147 10.89 11.44 21.12
N ARG A 148 11.91 12.05 20.56
CA ARG A 148 11.79 12.99 19.42
C ARG A 148 11.44 12.25 18.14
N VAL A 149 11.94 11.01 17.97
CA VAL A 149 11.76 10.17 16.77
C VAL A 149 10.62 9.17 16.95
N ILE A 150 10.54 8.54 18.12
CA ILE A 150 9.49 7.55 18.46
C ILE A 150 8.72 8.07 19.68
N ARG A 151 7.53 8.60 19.45
CA ARG A 151 6.67 9.16 20.49
C ARG A 151 6.00 8.08 21.33
N PRO A 152 5.64 8.39 22.57
CA PRO A 152 4.81 7.50 23.38
C PRO A 152 3.39 7.41 22.79
N ALA A 153 2.72 6.28 23.01
CA ALA A 153 1.35 6.08 22.53
C ALA A 153 0.34 7.08 23.11
N ALA A 154 0.64 7.67 24.29
CA ALA A 154 -0.18 8.72 24.91
C ALA A 154 -0.05 10.10 24.21
N GLU A 155 1.03 10.34 23.48
CA GLU A 155 1.31 11.60 22.77
C GLU A 155 1.82 11.33 21.35
N PRO A 156 1.03 10.69 20.49
CA PRO A 156 1.47 10.27 19.17
C PRO A 156 1.61 11.47 18.20
N PHE A 157 2.21 11.25 17.03
CA PHE A 157 2.18 12.21 15.91
C PHE A 157 0.76 12.37 15.37
N GLU A 158 0.03 11.25 15.22
CA GLU A 158 -1.36 11.20 14.80
C GLU A 158 -2.10 10.15 15.66
N PRO A 159 -3.34 10.42 16.08
CA PRO A 159 -4.09 9.50 16.94
C PRO A 159 -4.56 8.23 16.22
N GLN A 160 -4.55 8.23 14.91
CA GLN A 160 -4.99 7.12 14.08
C GLN A 160 -3.90 6.75 13.07
N GLY A 161 -3.89 5.47 12.63
CA GLY A 161 -2.88 4.88 11.76
C GLY A 161 -2.72 5.59 10.41
N GLY A 162 -1.50 5.53 9.87
CA GLY A 162 -1.11 6.28 8.68
C GLY A 162 -1.69 5.79 7.35
N ILE A 163 -2.40 4.65 7.33
CA ILE A 163 -2.95 4.05 6.10
C ILE A 163 -4.43 3.75 6.31
N VAL A 164 -5.22 3.94 5.26
CA VAL A 164 -6.65 3.60 5.24
C VAL A 164 -7.02 2.89 3.94
N ALA A 165 -8.01 2.01 4.03
CA ALA A 165 -8.67 1.41 2.89
C ALA A 165 -9.93 2.20 2.54
N LEU A 166 -10.17 2.40 1.25
CA LEU A 166 -11.32 3.08 0.69
C LEU A 166 -12.14 2.08 -0.13
N PHE A 167 -13.45 2.21 -0.09
CA PHE A 167 -14.38 1.38 -0.84
C PHE A 167 -15.37 2.26 -1.59
N GLY A 168 -16.07 1.71 -2.57
CA GLY A 168 -17.11 2.43 -3.29
C GLY A 168 -17.27 2.00 -4.73
N SER A 169 -18.06 2.76 -5.48
CA SER A 169 -18.35 2.43 -6.88
C SER A 169 -17.10 2.40 -7.76
N LEU A 170 -16.04 3.15 -7.39
CA LEU A 170 -14.76 3.13 -8.11
C LEU A 170 -13.84 1.99 -7.67
N ALA A 171 -13.95 1.54 -6.42
CA ALA A 171 -13.09 0.50 -5.84
C ALA A 171 -13.92 -0.47 -4.98
N PRO A 172 -14.77 -1.32 -5.56
CA PRO A 172 -15.65 -2.21 -4.80
C PRO A 172 -14.87 -3.23 -3.95
N ASP A 173 -13.70 -3.70 -4.40
CA ASP A 173 -12.83 -4.60 -3.65
C ASP A 173 -11.78 -3.86 -2.82
N GLY A 174 -11.78 -2.53 -2.88
CA GLY A 174 -10.94 -1.66 -2.08
C GLY A 174 -9.85 -0.93 -2.85
N ALA A 175 -9.33 0.09 -2.21
CA ALA A 175 -8.15 0.85 -2.60
C ALA A 175 -7.46 1.33 -1.33
N ILE A 176 -6.20 1.77 -1.43
CA ILE A 176 -5.39 2.18 -0.28
C ILE A 176 -4.97 3.64 -0.41
N LEU A 177 -5.09 4.39 0.66
CA LEU A 177 -4.56 5.75 0.78
C LEU A 177 -3.65 5.85 2.01
N LYS A 178 -2.45 6.41 1.82
CA LYS A 178 -1.51 6.72 2.89
C LYS A 178 -1.80 8.13 3.41
N ARG A 179 -2.72 8.23 4.40
CA ARG A 179 -3.15 9.55 4.92
C ARG A 179 -2.03 10.30 5.66
N SER A 180 -1.08 9.58 6.27
CA SER A 180 0.06 10.20 6.95
C SER A 180 1.05 10.92 6.02
N ALA A 181 0.93 10.77 4.71
CA ALA A 181 1.75 11.47 3.72
C ALA A 181 0.89 12.31 2.75
N ALA A 182 -0.39 12.43 3.01
CA ALA A 182 -1.37 13.14 2.17
C ALA A 182 -1.76 14.47 2.80
N THR A 183 -2.32 15.36 2.00
CA THR A 183 -2.77 16.69 2.40
C THR A 183 -4.20 16.62 2.94
N PRO A 184 -4.45 16.89 4.25
CA PRO A 184 -5.77 16.71 4.87
C PRO A 184 -6.90 17.49 4.18
N GLU A 185 -6.62 18.66 3.60
CA GLU A 185 -7.56 19.50 2.87
C GLU A 185 -8.11 18.81 1.62
N LEU A 186 -7.45 17.76 1.15
CA LEU A 186 -7.88 16.98 -0.01
C LEU A 186 -8.68 15.71 0.36
N PHE A 187 -8.88 15.43 1.66
CA PHE A 187 -9.54 14.20 2.11
C PHE A 187 -11.03 14.13 1.79
N GLU A 188 -11.68 15.28 1.68
CA GLU A 188 -13.10 15.40 1.39
C GLU A 188 -13.29 16.26 0.12
N ARG A 189 -13.10 15.63 -1.05
CA ARG A 189 -13.09 16.34 -2.34
C ARG A 189 -13.90 15.62 -3.41
N THR A 190 -14.41 16.42 -4.33
CA THR A 190 -15.00 15.95 -5.59
C THR A 190 -14.32 16.66 -6.74
N GLY A 191 -13.60 15.92 -7.59
CA GLY A 191 -12.83 16.43 -8.71
C GLY A 191 -13.27 15.87 -10.05
N ARG A 192 -12.88 16.56 -11.11
CA ARG A 192 -13.00 16.11 -12.50
C ARG A 192 -11.83 15.17 -12.81
N ALA A 193 -12.10 14.05 -13.47
CA ALA A 193 -11.07 13.10 -13.86
C ALA A 193 -10.28 13.59 -15.09
N VAL A 194 -8.97 13.64 -14.97
CA VAL A 194 -8.00 13.77 -16.08
C VAL A 194 -7.37 12.40 -16.26
N VAL A 195 -7.77 11.70 -17.32
CA VAL A 195 -7.49 10.26 -17.48
C VAL A 195 -6.30 10.02 -18.40
N PHE A 196 -5.45 9.10 -17.96
CA PHE A 196 -4.35 8.54 -18.72
C PHE A 196 -4.56 7.02 -18.83
N SER A 197 -4.57 6.50 -20.06
CA SER A 197 -4.92 5.12 -20.35
C SER A 197 -3.78 4.12 -20.08
N SER A 198 -2.54 4.61 -19.95
CA SER A 198 -1.35 3.79 -19.66
C SER A 198 -0.21 4.66 -19.11
N LEU A 199 0.88 4.04 -18.69
CA LEU A 199 2.11 4.72 -18.26
C LEU A 199 2.74 5.52 -19.41
N GLU A 200 2.68 5.02 -20.64
CA GLU A 200 3.19 5.67 -21.84
C GLU A 200 2.37 6.92 -22.16
N ASP A 201 1.05 6.82 -22.07
CA ASP A 201 0.14 7.95 -22.26
C ASP A 201 0.37 9.02 -21.17
N LEU A 202 0.54 8.61 -19.92
CA LEU A 202 0.90 9.52 -18.83
C LEU A 202 2.22 10.24 -19.14
N ALA A 203 3.26 9.50 -19.48
CA ALA A 203 4.59 10.06 -19.77
C ALA A 203 4.56 11.05 -20.96
N ALA A 204 3.74 10.78 -21.96
CA ALA A 204 3.63 11.62 -23.14
C ALA A 204 2.88 12.94 -22.89
N ARG A 205 1.86 12.94 -22.01
CA ARG A 205 0.91 14.05 -21.89
C ARG A 205 0.94 14.82 -20.59
N ILE A 206 1.46 14.26 -19.50
CA ILE A 206 1.34 14.87 -18.15
C ILE A 206 1.97 16.26 -18.07
N ASP A 207 3.03 16.50 -18.82
CA ASP A 207 3.76 17.76 -18.85
C ASP A 207 3.44 18.64 -20.08
N ASP A 208 2.47 18.24 -20.90
CA ASP A 208 2.02 19.04 -22.04
C ASP A 208 1.41 20.36 -21.52
N PRO A 209 1.93 21.53 -21.95
CA PRO A 209 1.35 22.82 -21.59
C PRO A 209 -0.13 22.96 -21.96
N ALA A 210 -0.57 22.29 -23.02
CA ALA A 210 -1.95 22.30 -23.50
C ALA A 210 -2.87 21.33 -22.75
N LEU A 211 -2.36 20.47 -21.87
CA LEU A 211 -3.18 19.57 -21.06
C LEU A 211 -4.18 20.39 -20.24
N ASP A 212 -5.49 20.16 -20.45
CA ASP A 212 -6.54 20.79 -19.65
C ASP A 212 -6.59 20.14 -18.25
N VAL A 213 -5.89 20.76 -17.30
CA VAL A 213 -5.79 20.29 -15.91
C VAL A 213 -5.63 21.48 -14.96
N THR A 214 -6.34 21.40 -13.83
CA THR A 214 -6.30 22.35 -12.71
C THR A 214 -5.91 21.63 -11.41
N ALA A 215 -5.63 22.38 -10.35
CA ALA A 215 -5.31 21.83 -9.03
C ALA A 215 -6.47 21.06 -8.37
N ASP A 216 -7.71 21.35 -8.78
CA ASP A 216 -8.91 20.69 -8.24
C ASP A 216 -9.30 19.42 -9.01
N ASP A 217 -8.61 19.11 -10.11
CA ASP A 217 -8.85 17.91 -10.89
C ASP A 217 -8.16 16.70 -10.25
N PHE A 218 -8.66 15.50 -10.56
CA PHE A 218 -8.11 14.22 -10.14
C PHE A 218 -7.36 13.57 -11.29
N ILE A 219 -6.07 13.30 -11.12
CA ILE A 219 -5.28 12.52 -12.07
C ILE A 219 -5.68 11.05 -11.92
N VAL A 220 -6.06 10.42 -13.02
CA VAL A 220 -6.45 9.01 -13.06
C VAL A 220 -5.56 8.26 -14.05
N LEU A 221 -4.79 7.29 -13.54
CA LEU A 221 -3.98 6.38 -14.35
C LEU A 221 -4.64 5.00 -14.35
N GLN A 222 -4.96 4.50 -15.54
CA GLN A 222 -5.52 3.17 -15.79
C GLN A 222 -4.44 2.19 -16.26
N ASN A 223 -4.75 0.88 -16.19
CA ASN A 223 -3.95 -0.21 -16.76
C ASN A 223 -2.50 -0.27 -16.24
N ALA A 224 -2.30 0.01 -14.97
CA ALA A 224 -1.02 -0.14 -14.29
C ALA A 224 -1.10 -1.13 -13.11
N GLY A 225 -2.16 -1.92 -13.04
CA GLY A 225 -2.39 -2.96 -12.03
C GLY A 225 -1.66 -4.27 -12.33
N PRO A 226 -1.86 -5.31 -11.49
CA PRO A 226 -1.09 -6.56 -11.55
C PRO A 226 -1.26 -7.35 -12.87
N ARG A 227 -2.46 -7.39 -13.46
CA ARG A 227 -2.72 -8.10 -14.73
C ARG A 227 -2.52 -7.25 -15.97
N SER A 228 -2.24 -5.98 -15.79
CA SER A 228 -1.90 -5.08 -16.91
C SER A 228 -0.58 -5.47 -17.58
N ALA A 229 -0.32 -4.93 -18.77
CA ALA A 229 0.98 -5.09 -19.43
C ALA A 229 2.14 -4.51 -18.59
N ALA A 230 1.86 -3.51 -17.76
CA ALA A 230 2.82 -2.91 -16.84
C ALA A 230 3.14 -3.79 -15.64
N ALA A 231 2.32 -4.81 -15.31
CA ALA A 231 2.51 -5.74 -14.20
C ALA A 231 2.72 -5.03 -12.85
N MET A 232 1.96 -3.98 -12.59
CA MET A 232 1.97 -3.18 -11.35
C MET A 232 3.39 -2.76 -10.92
N PRO A 233 4.12 -2.01 -11.75
CA PRO A 233 5.47 -1.61 -11.40
C PRO A 233 5.46 -0.69 -10.18
N GLU A 234 6.43 -0.83 -9.28
CA GLU A 234 6.58 0.08 -8.15
C GLU A 234 6.93 1.51 -8.60
N ALA A 235 7.56 1.64 -9.76
CA ALA A 235 7.85 2.92 -10.42
C ALA A 235 6.63 3.55 -11.11
N GLY A 236 5.42 3.04 -10.89
CA GLY A 236 4.16 3.63 -11.35
C GLY A 236 3.94 5.01 -10.73
N PHE A 237 4.83 5.94 -11.05
CA PHE A 237 4.83 7.31 -10.53
C PHE A 237 3.74 8.13 -11.21
N LEU A 238 2.84 8.71 -10.41
CA LEU A 238 1.86 9.70 -10.86
C LEU A 238 2.35 11.08 -10.43
N PRO A 239 3.05 11.83 -11.31
CA PRO A 239 3.55 13.17 -10.97
C PRO A 239 2.41 14.20 -10.96
N ILE A 240 2.65 15.32 -10.28
CA ILE A 240 1.89 16.53 -10.46
C ILE A 240 2.38 17.19 -11.77
N PRO A 241 1.50 17.65 -12.67
CA PRO A 241 1.90 18.34 -13.89
C PRO A 241 2.87 19.51 -13.62
N LYS A 242 3.97 19.61 -14.37
CA LYS A 242 5.00 20.65 -14.14
C LYS A 242 4.43 22.06 -14.11
N LYS A 243 3.43 22.38 -14.96
CA LYS A 243 2.78 23.70 -14.96
C LYS A 243 2.07 24.02 -13.66
N LEU A 244 1.49 23.01 -12.99
CA LEU A 244 0.86 23.18 -11.68
C LEU A 244 1.91 23.29 -10.57
N LEU A 245 2.98 22.50 -10.62
CA LEU A 245 4.13 22.65 -9.72
C LEU A 245 4.73 24.05 -9.81
N ALA A 246 4.92 24.59 -11.02
CA ALA A 246 5.42 25.94 -11.25
C ALA A 246 4.45 27.02 -10.73
N ALA A 247 3.15 26.72 -10.69
CA ALA A 247 2.12 27.59 -10.10
C ALA A 247 2.00 27.42 -8.56
N GLY A 248 2.86 26.60 -7.93
CA GLY A 248 2.89 26.41 -6.47
C GLY A 248 1.99 25.30 -5.93
N VAL A 249 1.36 24.49 -6.79
CA VAL A 249 0.58 23.32 -6.36
C VAL A 249 1.51 22.25 -5.81
N LYS A 250 1.36 21.91 -4.53
CA LYS A 250 2.23 20.93 -3.84
C LYS A 250 1.62 19.54 -3.79
N ASP A 251 0.30 19.42 -3.89
CA ASP A 251 -0.42 18.14 -3.87
C ASP A 251 -1.73 18.26 -4.66
N MET A 252 -2.21 17.13 -5.15
CA MET A 252 -3.52 16.97 -5.78
C MET A 252 -3.94 15.49 -5.69
N VAL A 253 -5.24 15.21 -5.84
CA VAL A 253 -5.71 13.82 -5.78
C VAL A 253 -5.26 13.05 -7.03
N ARG A 254 -4.65 11.91 -6.81
CA ARG A 254 -4.16 10.98 -7.85
C ARG A 254 -4.67 9.59 -7.56
N ILE A 255 -5.13 8.88 -8.58
CA ILE A 255 -5.84 7.59 -8.44
C ILE A 255 -5.28 6.60 -9.45
N SER A 256 -4.98 5.38 -9.03
CA SER A 256 -4.55 4.30 -9.93
C SER A 256 -4.73 2.91 -9.32
N ASP A 257 -4.76 1.90 -10.18
CA ASP A 257 -4.58 0.50 -9.84
C ASP A 257 -3.10 0.10 -9.67
N ALA A 258 -2.16 1.03 -9.91
CA ALA A 258 -0.73 0.88 -9.68
C ALA A 258 -0.36 0.82 -8.20
N ARG A 259 0.92 0.53 -7.93
CA ARG A 259 1.60 0.82 -6.67
C ARG A 259 2.69 1.89 -6.87
N MET A 260 3.08 2.54 -5.79
CA MET A 260 4.15 3.54 -5.82
C MET A 260 5.17 3.24 -4.72
N SER A 261 6.38 3.80 -4.88
CA SER A 261 7.40 3.74 -3.84
C SER A 261 6.88 4.31 -2.52
N GLY A 262 7.31 3.73 -1.39
CA GLY A 262 7.02 4.24 -0.05
C GLY A 262 7.57 5.64 0.21
N THR A 263 8.47 6.15 -0.63
CA THR A 263 9.01 7.52 -0.59
C THR A 263 8.12 8.54 -1.31
N ALA A 264 7.16 8.10 -2.11
CA ALA A 264 6.18 8.99 -2.72
C ALA A 264 5.26 9.60 -1.66
N TYR A 265 4.98 10.90 -1.78
CA TYR A 265 4.07 11.60 -0.88
C TYR A 265 2.93 12.25 -1.65
N GLY A 266 1.86 12.61 -0.92
CA GLY A 266 0.69 13.29 -1.43
C GLY A 266 -0.58 12.45 -1.33
N THR A 267 -1.70 13.06 -1.75
CA THR A 267 -3.02 12.45 -1.70
C THR A 267 -3.21 11.49 -2.88
N ILE A 268 -2.74 10.24 -2.69
CA ILE A 268 -2.70 9.23 -3.73
C ILE A 268 -3.50 8.00 -3.30
N VAL A 269 -4.52 7.65 -4.08
CA VAL A 269 -5.30 6.42 -3.96
C VAL A 269 -4.71 5.39 -4.88
N LEU A 270 -4.19 4.30 -4.31
CA LEU A 270 -3.49 3.23 -5.01
C LEU A 270 -4.19 1.89 -4.86
N HIS A 271 -3.75 0.92 -5.63
CA HIS A 271 -4.25 -0.46 -5.53
C HIS A 271 -5.76 -0.57 -5.77
N VAL A 272 -6.32 0.33 -6.61
CA VAL A 272 -7.77 0.28 -6.93
C VAL A 272 -8.12 -1.10 -7.48
N ALA A 273 -9.07 -1.76 -6.81
CA ALA A 273 -9.48 -3.11 -7.16
C ALA A 273 -11.01 -3.23 -7.29
N PRO A 274 -11.49 -4.01 -8.28
CA PRO A 274 -10.73 -4.68 -9.34
C PRO A 274 -10.00 -3.68 -10.26
N GLU A 275 -8.80 -4.04 -10.72
CA GLU A 275 -8.00 -3.19 -11.60
C GLU A 275 -8.64 -2.96 -12.99
N ALA A 276 -8.18 -1.94 -13.72
CA ALA A 276 -8.70 -1.60 -15.04
C ALA A 276 -8.53 -2.74 -16.07
N ALA A 277 -7.38 -3.42 -16.07
CA ALA A 277 -7.05 -4.47 -17.04
C ALA A 277 -7.98 -5.71 -16.98
N VAL A 278 -8.70 -5.92 -15.87
CA VAL A 278 -9.71 -6.97 -15.74
C VAL A 278 -11.14 -6.45 -15.89
N GLY A 279 -11.31 -5.22 -16.34
CA GLY A 279 -12.62 -4.58 -16.52
C GLY A 279 -13.23 -4.02 -15.24
N GLY A 280 -12.39 -3.74 -14.23
CA GLY A 280 -12.83 -3.04 -13.01
C GLY A 280 -13.34 -1.63 -13.28
N PRO A 281 -14.03 -1.00 -12.31
CA PRO A 281 -14.66 0.32 -12.52
C PRO A 281 -13.70 1.41 -12.97
N LEU A 282 -12.42 1.31 -12.59
CA LEU A 282 -11.38 2.26 -13.05
C LEU A 282 -11.27 2.32 -14.58
N ALA A 283 -11.49 1.18 -15.30
CA ALA A 283 -11.49 1.14 -16.75
C ALA A 283 -12.66 1.92 -17.39
N LEU A 284 -13.71 2.19 -16.63
CA LEU A 284 -14.90 2.89 -17.09
C LEU A 284 -14.78 4.41 -16.98
N VAL A 285 -13.78 4.90 -16.24
CA VAL A 285 -13.57 6.35 -16.04
C VAL A 285 -13.15 6.99 -17.35
N ARG A 286 -13.83 8.07 -17.72
CA ARG A 286 -13.54 8.89 -18.91
C ARG A 286 -13.11 10.31 -18.51
N PRO A 287 -12.34 11.00 -19.36
CA PRO A 287 -12.04 12.42 -19.12
C PRO A 287 -13.30 13.23 -18.86
N GLY A 288 -13.30 14.04 -17.81
CA GLY A 288 -14.44 14.86 -17.43
C GLY A 288 -15.39 14.24 -16.41
N ASP A 289 -15.35 12.93 -16.16
CA ASP A 289 -16.15 12.29 -15.12
C ASP A 289 -15.86 12.88 -13.74
N ARG A 290 -16.87 12.88 -12.88
CA ARG A 290 -16.72 13.35 -11.50
C ARG A 290 -16.42 12.17 -10.57
N ILE A 291 -15.40 12.33 -9.73
CA ILE A 291 -15.05 11.35 -8.69
C ILE A 291 -15.11 12.04 -7.33
N ARG A 292 -15.74 11.39 -6.35
CA ARG A 292 -15.77 11.83 -4.96
C ARG A 292 -14.81 10.98 -4.12
N LEU A 293 -13.91 11.63 -3.40
CA LEU A 293 -13.09 11.06 -2.34
C LEU A 293 -13.62 11.51 -0.98
N SER A 294 -13.84 10.58 -0.06
CA SER A 294 -14.10 10.85 1.36
C SER A 294 -13.29 9.90 2.22
N VAL A 295 -12.22 10.39 2.82
CA VAL A 295 -11.39 9.63 3.76
C VAL A 295 -12.16 9.38 5.06
N LYS A 296 -12.98 10.32 5.49
CA LYS A 296 -13.84 10.20 6.68
C LYS A 296 -14.83 9.05 6.55
N GLU A 297 -15.49 8.94 5.39
CA GLU A 297 -16.47 7.89 5.12
C GLU A 297 -15.82 6.59 4.60
N ARG A 298 -14.51 6.57 4.38
CA ARG A 298 -13.78 5.46 3.74
C ARG A 298 -14.31 5.14 2.34
N ARG A 299 -14.63 6.18 1.56
CA ARG A 299 -15.31 6.05 0.27
C ARG A 299 -14.55 6.69 -0.87
N ILE A 300 -14.63 6.03 -2.03
CA ILE A 300 -14.24 6.58 -3.32
C ILE A 300 -15.31 6.21 -4.36
N GLU A 301 -15.95 7.22 -4.94
CA GLU A 301 -17.12 7.04 -5.79
C GLU A 301 -16.91 7.63 -7.16
N LEU A 302 -17.25 6.87 -8.19
CA LEU A 302 -17.41 7.37 -9.55
C LEU A 302 -18.85 7.89 -9.71
N LEU A 303 -19.02 9.20 -9.89
CA LEU A 303 -20.32 9.86 -9.95
C LEU A 303 -20.86 9.89 -11.40
N VAL A 304 -21.09 8.70 -11.95
CA VAL A 304 -21.66 8.48 -13.29
C VAL A 304 -22.89 7.60 -13.12
N ASP A 305 -23.91 7.87 -13.93
CA ASP A 305 -25.16 7.11 -13.91
C ASP A 305 -24.92 5.63 -14.23
N GLU A 306 -25.65 4.71 -13.54
CA GLU A 306 -25.44 3.28 -13.71
C GLU A 306 -25.80 2.79 -15.14
N GLY A 307 -26.75 3.44 -15.80
CA GLY A 307 -27.09 3.15 -17.19
C GLY A 307 -25.92 3.47 -18.14
N GLU A 308 -25.26 4.60 -17.92
CA GLU A 308 -24.05 4.98 -18.66
C GLU A 308 -22.90 4.00 -18.36
N LEU A 309 -22.70 3.62 -17.10
CA LEU A 309 -21.67 2.64 -16.72
C LEU A 309 -21.94 1.27 -17.37
N ALA A 310 -23.19 0.83 -17.45
CA ALA A 310 -23.56 -0.41 -18.13
C ALA A 310 -23.25 -0.35 -19.64
N GLN A 311 -23.50 0.77 -20.30
CA GLN A 311 -23.13 1.00 -21.70
C GLN A 311 -21.61 0.95 -21.90
N ARG A 312 -20.86 1.60 -21.01
CA ARG A 312 -19.37 1.59 -21.05
C ARG A 312 -18.83 0.17 -20.86
N ARG A 313 -19.38 -0.64 -19.93
CA ARG A 313 -19.02 -2.05 -19.76
C ARG A 313 -19.30 -2.88 -21.03
N GLY A 314 -20.46 -2.69 -21.64
CA GLY A 314 -20.80 -3.35 -22.90
C GLY A 314 -19.83 -3.02 -24.03
N ALA A 315 -19.36 -1.77 -24.13
CA ALA A 315 -18.35 -1.36 -25.08
C ALA A 315 -17.00 -2.02 -24.86
N LEU A 316 -16.55 -2.16 -23.59
CA LEU A 316 -15.29 -2.84 -23.25
C LEU A 316 -15.33 -4.34 -23.64
N THR A 317 -16.43 -5.03 -23.37
CA THR A 317 -16.58 -6.46 -23.72
C THR A 317 -16.66 -6.69 -25.23
N GLY A 318 -17.19 -5.73 -25.98
CA GLY A 318 -17.26 -5.77 -27.46
C GLY A 318 -15.90 -5.61 -28.14
N ILE A 319 -14.93 -4.99 -27.51
CA ILE A 319 -13.56 -4.79 -28.05
C ILE A 319 -12.73 -6.09 -27.98
N GLY A 320 -13.06 -7.02 -27.10
CA GLY A 320 -12.33 -8.30 -26.93
C GLY A 320 -12.38 -9.25 -28.13
N THR A 321 -13.07 -8.92 -29.21
CA THR A 321 -13.17 -9.73 -30.44
C THR A 321 -12.47 -9.11 -31.65
N MET A 322 -11.87 -7.92 -31.54
CA MET A 322 -11.23 -7.22 -32.66
C MET A 322 -9.73 -7.00 -32.45
N VAL A 323 -9.00 -7.34 -33.46
CA VAL A 323 -7.60 -7.44 -33.81
C VAL A 323 -6.60 -6.36 -33.31
N SER A 324 -6.99 -5.32 -32.61
CA SER A 324 -6.05 -4.34 -32.04
C SER A 324 -6.15 -4.31 -30.51
N ASP A 325 -5.07 -4.69 -29.84
CA ASP A 325 -4.87 -4.59 -28.40
C ASP A 325 -3.90 -3.42 -28.13
N PRO A 326 -4.37 -2.17 -28.21
CA PRO A 326 -3.51 -0.98 -28.14
C PRO A 326 -2.87 -0.78 -26.78
N VAL A 327 -3.38 -1.45 -25.74
CA VAL A 327 -2.88 -1.37 -24.33
C VAL A 327 -2.23 -2.67 -23.88
N GLY A 328 -2.06 -3.68 -24.78
CA GLY A 328 -1.41 -4.95 -24.45
C GLY A 328 -2.18 -5.77 -23.41
N LEU A 329 -3.52 -5.70 -23.39
CA LEU A 329 -4.34 -6.41 -22.42
C LEU A 329 -4.34 -7.92 -22.61
N THR A 330 -4.14 -8.38 -23.86
CA THR A 330 -4.12 -9.81 -24.18
C THR A 330 -2.75 -10.42 -23.81
N PRO A 331 -2.69 -11.36 -22.84
CA PRO A 331 -1.44 -12.03 -22.50
C PRO A 331 -0.88 -12.78 -23.71
N ARG A 332 0.38 -12.57 -24.02
CA ARG A 332 1.07 -13.22 -25.16
C ARG A 332 1.26 -14.71 -24.89
N ARG A 333 2.47 -15.19 -24.84
CA ARG A 333 2.85 -16.58 -24.58
C ARG A 333 3.98 -16.63 -23.54
N GLY A 334 4.30 -17.82 -23.07
CA GLY A 334 5.41 -18.01 -22.14
C GLY A 334 5.14 -17.38 -20.77
N TYR A 335 6.16 -16.76 -20.18
CA TYR A 335 6.10 -16.21 -18.83
C TYR A 335 5.07 -15.08 -18.70
N ASP A 336 4.96 -14.18 -19.71
CA ASP A 336 3.95 -13.12 -19.69
C ASP A 336 2.53 -13.67 -19.52
N ARG A 337 2.19 -14.73 -20.28
CA ARG A 337 0.89 -15.39 -20.13
C ARG A 337 0.73 -16.04 -18.76
N LEU A 338 1.74 -16.79 -18.30
CA LEU A 338 1.70 -17.44 -16.99
C LEU A 338 1.46 -16.41 -15.91
N PHE A 339 2.24 -15.33 -15.88
CA PHE A 339 2.12 -14.26 -14.88
C PHE A 339 0.72 -13.65 -14.91
N ARG A 340 0.31 -13.09 -16.05
CA ARG A 340 -0.92 -12.29 -16.15
C ARG A 340 -2.21 -13.09 -16.02
N THR A 341 -2.18 -14.40 -16.23
CA THR A 341 -3.35 -15.26 -16.03
C THR A 341 -3.50 -15.77 -14.61
N THR A 342 -2.40 -15.82 -13.84
CA THR A 342 -2.39 -16.41 -12.48
C THR A 342 -2.18 -15.38 -11.37
N VAL A 343 -1.64 -14.18 -11.67
CA VAL A 343 -1.48 -13.14 -10.65
C VAL A 343 -2.85 -12.65 -10.16
N MET A 344 -2.98 -12.53 -8.83
CA MET A 344 -4.19 -12.07 -8.17
C MET A 344 -4.22 -10.54 -8.04
N GLN A 345 -5.38 -10.02 -7.62
CA GLN A 345 -5.59 -8.60 -7.40
C GLN A 345 -4.85 -8.10 -6.14
N ALA A 346 -4.70 -6.78 -6.01
CA ALA A 346 -3.97 -6.15 -4.91
C ALA A 346 -4.49 -6.52 -3.51
N PRO A 347 -5.81 -6.61 -3.23
CA PRO A 347 -6.31 -7.06 -1.94
C PRO A 347 -5.90 -8.50 -1.57
N ASP A 348 -5.57 -9.31 -2.57
CA ASP A 348 -5.07 -10.68 -2.41
C ASP A 348 -3.54 -10.78 -2.44
N GLY A 349 -2.82 -9.65 -2.50
CA GLY A 349 -1.38 -9.58 -2.38
C GLY A 349 -0.60 -9.63 -3.69
N CYS A 350 -1.25 -9.59 -4.86
CA CYS A 350 -0.59 -9.72 -6.18
C CYS A 350 0.31 -10.98 -6.25
N ASP A 351 -0.02 -12.01 -5.49
CA ASP A 351 0.66 -13.31 -5.53
C ASP A 351 0.03 -14.21 -6.60
N PHE A 352 0.64 -15.34 -6.89
CA PHE A 352 0.05 -16.30 -7.80
C PHE A 352 -1.05 -17.11 -7.10
N ASP A 353 -2.16 -17.34 -7.80
CA ASP A 353 -3.33 -18.05 -7.27
C ASP A 353 -3.02 -19.49 -6.81
N PHE A 354 -2.10 -20.18 -7.51
CA PHE A 354 -1.66 -21.54 -7.18
C PHE A 354 -0.68 -21.62 -5.99
N LEU A 355 -0.30 -20.51 -5.38
CA LEU A 355 0.58 -20.46 -4.20
C LEU A 355 -0.18 -20.21 -2.89
N ARG A 356 -1.49 -19.97 -2.98
CA ARG A 356 -2.35 -19.87 -1.78
C ARG A 356 -2.72 -21.28 -1.27
N SER A 357 -2.75 -21.40 0.04
CA SER A 357 -3.19 -22.62 0.73
C SER A 357 -4.70 -22.69 0.86
#